data_4a38dccad2187d420d1088154eb569e5
#
_entry.id   4a38dccad2187d420d1088154eb569e5
#
_cell.length_a   1.000
_cell.length_b   1.000
_cell.length_c   1.000
_cell.angle_alpha   90.00
_cell.angle_beta   90.00
_cell.angle_gamma   90.00
#
_symmetry.space_group_name_H-M   'P 1'
#
loop_
_entity.id
_entity.type
_entity.pdbx_description
1 polymer ?
#
loop_
_entity_poly.entity_id
_entity_poly.type
_entity_poly.pdbx_seq_one_letter_code
_entity_poly.pdbx_strand_id
1 'polypeptide(L)'
;MKNIKEAIELEKQYIQFRLEGKEPFSFANEIKKLGFANLNDYYNAKLDYQISELEFSIEETSPLEAAALIMSYMRQKKNGILLMDTHEVIAYCGSKDFNRDYCIENNIPIIDYYSNGGTMIASENEFNIGLVMPHLEGLTSTYILQKIKNILDKYYDKGEVVVDHNDILINGKKVCGATVYPTSEVFGFTAQFSFDDKSELISKICYPSKSGSNKEPGFIDKLTRKELREEILLWLTNKEA
;
A
#
# COMPACT_ATOMS: atom_id res chain seq x y z
N MET A 1 -28.78 1.12 1.90
CA MET A 1 -27.52 0.90 2.66
C MET A 1 -27.08 -0.53 2.40
N LYS A 2 -25.81 -0.77 2.02
CA LYS A 2 -25.32 -2.12 1.76
C LYS A 2 -25.24 -2.90 3.07
N ASN A 3 -25.78 -4.13 3.09
CA ASN A 3 -25.73 -4.97 4.28
C ASN A 3 -24.59 -5.99 4.16
N ILE A 4 -23.37 -5.57 4.52
CA ILE A 4 -22.16 -6.38 4.35
C ILE A 4 -22.16 -7.63 5.23
N LYS A 5 -22.68 -7.57 6.46
CA LYS A 5 -22.73 -8.72 7.37
C LYS A 5 -23.66 -9.81 6.82
N GLU A 6 -24.84 -9.44 6.34
CA GLU A 6 -25.77 -10.36 5.72
C GLU A 6 -25.20 -10.97 4.43
N ALA A 7 -24.49 -10.18 3.63
CA ALA A 7 -23.83 -10.66 2.41
C ALA A 7 -22.72 -11.68 2.70
N ILE A 8 -21.95 -11.49 3.77
CA ILE A 8 -20.92 -12.46 4.21
C ILE A 8 -21.58 -13.78 4.68
N GLU A 9 -22.66 -13.71 5.42
CA GLU A 9 -23.39 -14.92 5.82
C GLU A 9 -24.00 -15.66 4.62
N LEU A 10 -24.50 -14.93 3.65
CA LEU A 10 -25.01 -15.49 2.40
C LEU A 10 -23.90 -16.19 1.60
N GLU A 11 -22.69 -15.62 1.55
CA GLU A 11 -21.52 -16.24 0.92
C GLU A 11 -21.15 -17.58 1.60
N LYS A 12 -21.15 -17.63 2.93
CA LYS A 12 -20.89 -18.86 3.68
C LYS A 12 -21.93 -19.95 3.34
N GLN A 13 -23.21 -19.59 3.27
CA GLN A 13 -24.26 -20.51 2.86
C GLN A 13 -24.09 -21.00 1.43
N TYR A 14 -23.74 -20.11 0.50
CA TYR A 14 -23.47 -20.47 -0.88
C TYR A 14 -22.30 -21.48 -1.00
N ILE A 15 -21.22 -21.23 -0.28
CA ILE A 15 -20.06 -22.13 -0.23
C ILE A 15 -20.47 -23.50 0.36
N GLN A 16 -21.24 -23.51 1.45
CA GLN A 16 -21.72 -24.73 2.08
C GLN A 16 -22.58 -25.57 1.13
N PHE A 17 -23.52 -24.95 0.40
CA PHE A 17 -24.34 -25.66 -0.60
C PHE A 17 -23.47 -26.28 -1.72
N ARG A 18 -22.43 -25.56 -2.17
CA ARG A 18 -21.48 -26.10 -3.15
C ARG A 18 -20.72 -27.33 -2.64
N LEU A 19 -20.26 -27.29 -1.39
CA LEU A 19 -19.54 -28.39 -0.75
C LEU A 19 -20.43 -29.62 -0.55
N GLU A 20 -21.72 -29.43 -0.29
CA GLU A 20 -22.71 -30.49 -0.14
C GLU A 20 -23.24 -31.05 -1.46
N GLY A 21 -22.75 -30.56 -2.61
CA GLY A 21 -23.22 -30.96 -3.94
C GLY A 21 -24.65 -30.55 -4.26
N LYS A 22 -25.22 -29.62 -3.49
CA LYS A 22 -26.54 -29.04 -3.74
C LYS A 22 -26.45 -27.98 -4.83
N GLU A 23 -27.55 -27.82 -5.59
CA GLU A 23 -27.61 -26.77 -6.60
C GLU A 23 -27.70 -25.41 -5.87
N PRO A 24 -26.70 -24.52 -6.02
CA PRO A 24 -26.67 -23.28 -5.27
C PRO A 24 -27.59 -22.26 -5.94
N PHE A 25 -28.14 -21.36 -5.14
CA PHE A 25 -28.80 -20.16 -5.63
C PHE A 25 -27.83 -19.25 -6.40
N SER A 26 -28.33 -18.31 -7.21
CA SER A 26 -27.49 -17.34 -7.90
C SER A 26 -26.93 -16.32 -6.91
N PHE A 27 -25.74 -16.55 -6.39
CA PHE A 27 -25.07 -15.66 -5.44
C PHE A 27 -24.99 -14.21 -5.94
N ALA A 28 -24.64 -14.01 -7.23
CA ALA A 28 -24.57 -12.68 -7.82
C ALA A 28 -25.92 -11.92 -7.80
N ASN A 29 -27.04 -12.64 -7.95
CA ASN A 29 -28.37 -12.02 -7.90
C ASN A 29 -28.77 -11.65 -6.47
N GLU A 30 -28.44 -12.50 -5.50
CA GLU A 30 -28.74 -12.23 -4.08
C GLU A 30 -27.89 -11.05 -3.57
N ILE A 31 -26.61 -10.96 -3.93
CA ILE A 31 -25.74 -9.83 -3.59
C ILE A 31 -26.28 -8.50 -4.12
N LYS A 32 -26.87 -8.49 -5.34
CA LYS A 32 -27.56 -7.30 -5.87
C LYS A 32 -28.75 -6.86 -5.04
N LYS A 33 -29.55 -7.81 -4.51
CA LYS A 33 -30.68 -7.51 -3.62
C LYS A 33 -30.21 -6.86 -2.31
N LEU A 34 -29.00 -7.18 -1.84
CA LEU A 34 -28.38 -6.57 -0.67
C LEU A 34 -27.71 -5.21 -0.94
N GLY A 35 -27.87 -4.66 -2.17
CA GLY A 35 -27.46 -3.31 -2.54
C GLY A 35 -26.06 -3.20 -3.14
N PHE A 36 -25.42 -4.32 -3.48
CA PHE A 36 -24.13 -4.30 -4.19
C PHE A 36 -24.35 -4.28 -5.71
N ALA A 37 -23.58 -3.47 -6.43
CA ALA A 37 -23.70 -3.36 -7.89
C ALA A 37 -23.32 -4.66 -8.62
N ASN A 38 -22.33 -5.36 -8.12
CA ASN A 38 -21.81 -6.62 -8.65
C ASN A 38 -20.92 -7.34 -7.59
N LEU A 39 -20.38 -8.51 -7.93
CA LEU A 39 -19.51 -9.28 -7.03
C LEU A 39 -18.22 -8.53 -6.65
N ASN A 40 -17.62 -7.78 -7.58
CA ASN A 40 -16.41 -7.03 -7.27
C ASN A 40 -16.68 -5.93 -6.23
N ASP A 41 -17.82 -5.23 -6.34
CA ASP A 41 -18.28 -4.26 -5.35
C ASP A 41 -18.49 -4.92 -3.96
N TYR A 42 -19.04 -6.15 -3.94
CA TYR A 42 -19.17 -6.93 -2.72
C TYR A 42 -17.81 -7.31 -2.12
N TYR A 43 -16.89 -7.89 -2.93
CA TYR A 43 -15.58 -8.33 -2.40
C TYR A 43 -14.74 -7.15 -1.89
N ASN A 44 -14.80 -6.01 -2.55
CA ASN A 44 -14.15 -4.80 -2.05
C ASN A 44 -14.75 -4.33 -0.71
N ALA A 45 -16.07 -4.33 -0.58
CA ALA A 45 -16.73 -3.97 0.67
C ALA A 45 -16.48 -5.00 1.78
N LYS A 46 -16.34 -6.30 1.44
CA LYS A 46 -15.95 -7.36 2.37
C LYS A 46 -14.54 -7.12 2.91
N LEU A 47 -13.58 -6.78 2.05
CA LEU A 47 -12.22 -6.44 2.47
C LEU A 47 -12.20 -5.19 3.36
N ASP A 48 -12.92 -4.13 2.99
CA ASP A 48 -13.05 -2.94 3.83
C ASP A 48 -13.59 -3.28 5.21
N TYR A 49 -14.65 -4.08 5.27
CA TYR A 49 -15.23 -4.53 6.54
C TYR A 49 -14.23 -5.36 7.35
N GLN A 50 -13.55 -6.33 6.74
CA GLN A 50 -12.58 -7.17 7.43
C GLN A 50 -11.38 -6.37 7.95
N ILE A 51 -10.89 -5.38 7.20
CA ILE A 51 -9.80 -4.49 7.65
C ILE A 51 -10.28 -3.60 8.79
N SER A 52 -11.51 -3.07 8.74
CA SER A 52 -12.07 -2.23 9.80
C SER A 52 -12.28 -2.95 11.15
N GLU A 53 -12.40 -4.28 11.13
CA GLU A 53 -12.48 -5.10 12.34
C GLU A 53 -11.10 -5.43 12.96
N LEU A 54 -10.00 -5.05 12.29
CA LEU A 54 -8.65 -5.29 12.80
C LEU A 54 -8.25 -4.21 13.81
N GLU A 55 -7.66 -4.65 14.90
CA GLU A 55 -6.96 -3.77 15.82
C GLU A 55 -5.49 -3.65 15.39
N PHE A 56 -5.01 -2.43 15.15
CA PHE A 56 -3.65 -2.15 14.75
C PHE A 56 -2.86 -1.53 15.90
N SER A 57 -1.63 -1.99 16.11
CA SER A 57 -0.61 -1.20 16.82
C SER A 57 -0.05 -0.17 15.85
N ILE A 58 0.00 1.09 16.26
CA ILE A 58 0.61 2.17 15.47
C ILE A 58 1.93 2.52 16.10
N GLU A 59 3.01 2.44 15.34
CA GLU A 59 4.36 2.78 15.79
C GLU A 59 5.01 3.78 14.85
N GLU A 60 5.66 4.80 15.43
CA GLU A 60 6.56 5.70 14.72
C GLU A 60 7.97 5.12 14.79
N THR A 61 8.64 5.04 13.65
CA THR A 61 9.95 4.39 13.56
C THR A 61 10.79 5.05 12.46
N SER A 62 12.08 4.79 12.50
CA SER A 62 12.95 5.15 11.39
C SER A 62 12.81 4.13 10.26
N PRO A 63 13.06 4.52 9.00
CA PRO A 63 13.10 3.57 7.90
C PRO A 63 14.12 2.44 8.09
N LEU A 64 15.20 2.67 8.85
CA LEU A 64 16.22 1.68 9.21
C LEU A 64 15.66 0.54 10.07
N GLU A 65 14.81 0.89 11.03
CA GLU A 65 14.23 -0.07 11.99
C GLU A 65 12.98 -0.73 11.43
N ALA A 66 12.28 -0.04 10.50
CA ALA A 66 11.01 -0.49 9.97
C ALA A 66 11.07 -1.87 9.32
N ALA A 67 12.14 -2.20 8.59
CA ALA A 67 12.28 -3.51 7.97
C ALA A 67 12.34 -4.63 9.02
N ALA A 68 13.07 -4.41 10.13
CA ALA A 68 13.15 -5.37 11.24
C ALA A 68 11.81 -5.49 11.97
N LEU A 69 11.11 -4.37 12.19
CA LEU A 69 9.79 -4.34 12.82
C LEU A 69 8.73 -5.04 11.97
N ILE A 70 8.68 -4.78 10.66
CA ILE A 70 7.77 -5.48 9.73
C ILE A 70 7.98 -6.99 9.83
N MET A 71 9.23 -7.44 9.73
CA MET A 71 9.56 -8.88 9.85
C MET A 71 9.20 -9.45 11.22
N SER A 72 9.38 -8.67 12.29
CA SER A 72 8.99 -9.05 13.65
C SER A 72 7.48 -9.21 13.77
N TYR A 73 6.70 -8.23 13.29
CA TYR A 73 5.24 -8.29 13.28
C TYR A 73 4.70 -9.45 12.43
N MET A 74 5.28 -9.67 11.23
CA MET A 74 4.91 -10.79 10.39
C MET A 74 5.14 -12.14 11.09
N ARG A 75 6.29 -12.33 11.78
CA ARG A 75 6.58 -13.56 12.53
C ARG A 75 5.64 -13.75 13.71
N GLN A 76 5.27 -12.69 14.39
CA GLN A 76 4.35 -12.70 15.54
C GLN A 76 2.88 -12.72 15.11
N LYS A 77 2.57 -12.58 13.81
CA LYS A 77 1.22 -12.41 13.25
C LYS A 77 0.45 -11.25 13.90
N LYS A 78 1.18 -10.19 14.24
CA LYS A 78 0.65 -9.00 14.89
C LYS A 78 0.28 -7.96 13.84
N ASN A 79 -0.90 -7.36 13.95
CA ASN A 79 -1.29 -6.28 13.05
C ASN A 79 -0.55 -4.99 13.45
N GLY A 80 0.03 -4.32 12.48
CA GLY A 80 0.80 -3.09 12.72
C GLY A 80 0.70 -2.09 11.58
N ILE A 81 0.70 -0.84 11.97
CA ILE A 81 0.90 0.32 11.09
C ILE A 81 2.20 0.98 11.54
N LEU A 82 3.19 0.99 10.68
CA LEU A 82 4.48 1.61 10.92
C LEU A 82 4.54 2.91 10.13
N LEU A 83 4.71 4.00 10.82
CA LEU A 83 4.85 5.34 10.24
C LEU A 83 6.33 5.70 10.29
N MET A 84 6.92 5.88 9.11
CA MET A 84 8.35 6.05 8.98
C MET A 84 8.67 7.46 8.56
N ASP A 85 9.27 8.22 9.47
CA ASP A 85 9.84 9.52 9.19
C ASP A 85 11.36 9.41 9.07
N THR A 86 11.94 10.08 8.08
CA THR A 86 13.37 10.19 7.92
C THR A 86 13.77 11.67 7.91
N HIS A 87 14.91 11.97 8.52
CA HIS A 87 15.47 13.32 8.62
C HIS A 87 16.72 13.49 7.74
N GLU A 88 17.10 12.45 7.02
CA GLU A 88 18.29 12.44 6.16
C GLU A 88 18.01 11.66 4.86
N VAL A 89 18.82 11.91 3.85
CA VAL A 89 18.74 11.15 2.60
C VAL A 89 19.34 9.76 2.81
N ILE A 90 18.58 8.73 2.48
CA ILE A 90 19.00 7.33 2.60
C ILE A 90 18.69 6.61 1.29
N ALA A 91 19.69 5.90 0.75
CA ALA A 91 19.52 5.05 -0.42
C ALA A 91 19.24 3.59 0.01
N TYR A 92 18.05 3.11 -0.32
CA TYR A 92 17.67 1.71 -0.13
C TYR A 92 17.88 0.95 -1.43
N CYS A 93 18.82 0.05 -1.44
CA CYS A 93 19.27 -0.64 -2.64
C CYS A 93 18.72 -2.05 -2.71
N GLY A 94 17.61 -2.23 -3.42
CA GLY A 94 17.04 -3.55 -3.73
C GLY A 94 17.69 -4.20 -4.96
N SER A 95 18.35 -3.42 -5.81
CA SER A 95 19.07 -3.86 -7.00
C SER A 95 20.50 -3.34 -7.01
N LYS A 96 21.34 -3.92 -7.92
CA LYS A 96 22.72 -3.44 -8.11
C LYS A 96 22.77 -2.18 -9.00
N ASP A 97 21.64 -1.68 -9.42
CA ASP A 97 21.52 -0.60 -10.41
C ASP A 97 21.47 0.78 -9.72
N PHE A 98 22.50 1.11 -8.96
CA PHE A 98 22.63 2.43 -8.34
C PHE A 98 24.10 2.88 -8.27
N ASN A 99 24.28 4.20 -8.16
CA ASN A 99 25.60 4.83 -8.11
C ASN A 99 26.13 4.83 -6.67
N ARG A 100 26.78 3.72 -6.28
CA ARG A 100 27.36 3.55 -4.94
C ARG A 100 28.43 4.60 -4.66
N ASP A 101 29.25 4.93 -5.65
CA ASP A 101 30.36 5.88 -5.48
C ASP A 101 29.83 7.28 -5.19
N TYR A 102 28.79 7.71 -5.88
CA TYR A 102 28.13 8.98 -5.60
C TYR A 102 27.56 9.01 -4.16
N CYS A 103 26.94 7.94 -3.69
CA CYS A 103 26.42 7.87 -2.33
C CYS A 103 27.55 7.98 -1.28
N ILE A 104 28.67 7.30 -1.50
CA ILE A 104 29.84 7.33 -0.59
C ILE A 104 30.45 8.74 -0.58
N GLU A 105 30.69 9.34 -1.73
CA GLU A 105 31.29 10.68 -1.86
C GLU A 105 30.42 11.78 -1.23
N ASN A 106 29.11 11.59 -1.21
CA ASN A 106 28.16 12.56 -0.65
C ASN A 106 27.65 12.17 0.76
N ASN A 107 28.27 11.18 1.42
CA ASN A 107 27.89 10.67 2.74
C ASN A 107 26.41 10.26 2.83
N ILE A 108 25.85 9.70 1.77
CA ILE A 108 24.48 9.18 1.76
C ILE A 108 24.51 7.75 2.27
N PRO A 109 23.85 7.44 3.40
CA PRO A 109 23.75 6.09 3.93
C PRO A 109 23.16 5.13 2.90
N ILE A 110 23.76 3.94 2.79
CA ILE A 110 23.32 2.89 1.88
C ILE A 110 22.80 1.74 2.72
N ILE A 111 21.56 1.34 2.47
CA ILE A 111 20.94 0.20 3.11
C ILE A 111 20.67 -0.85 2.05
N ASP A 112 21.33 -1.99 2.18
CA ASP A 112 21.06 -3.15 1.35
C ASP A 112 19.71 -3.76 1.77
N TYR A 113 18.74 -3.69 0.87
CA TYR A 113 17.37 -4.09 1.13
C TYR A 113 17.02 -5.34 0.31
N TYR A 114 16.61 -6.39 1.00
CA TYR A 114 16.19 -7.64 0.37
C TYR A 114 14.79 -7.51 -0.22
N SER A 115 14.67 -6.78 -1.32
CA SER A 115 13.45 -6.79 -2.11
C SER A 115 13.78 -7.02 -3.58
N ASN A 116 12.84 -7.58 -4.33
CA ASN A 116 12.93 -7.66 -5.79
C ASN A 116 12.64 -6.31 -6.49
N GLY A 117 12.61 -5.22 -5.71
CA GLY A 117 12.38 -3.87 -6.19
C GLY A 117 13.66 -3.16 -6.63
N GLY A 118 13.49 -1.98 -7.23
CA GLY A 118 14.57 -1.07 -7.57
C GLY A 118 15.16 -0.34 -6.36
N THR A 119 16.06 0.61 -6.64
CA THR A 119 16.58 1.52 -5.62
C THR A 119 15.51 2.53 -5.23
N MET A 120 15.37 2.77 -3.95
CA MET A 120 14.46 3.75 -3.35
C MET A 120 15.29 4.78 -2.59
N ILE A 121 14.92 6.05 -2.68
CA ILE A 121 15.56 7.14 -1.94
C ILE A 121 14.55 7.67 -0.95
N ALA A 122 14.86 7.58 0.35
CA ALA A 122 14.11 8.25 1.40
C ALA A 122 14.75 9.58 1.75
N SER A 123 13.95 10.59 2.10
CA SER A 123 14.38 11.89 2.59
C SER A 123 13.34 12.52 3.51
N GLU A 124 13.65 13.67 4.09
CA GLU A 124 12.78 14.35 5.07
C GLU A 124 11.39 14.73 4.55
N ASN A 125 11.25 14.97 3.25
CA ASN A 125 9.98 15.35 2.62
C ASN A 125 9.24 14.13 2.03
N GLU A 126 9.37 12.98 2.65
CA GLU A 126 8.64 11.78 2.27
C GLU A 126 7.79 11.26 3.42
N PHE A 127 6.74 10.59 3.04
CA PHE A 127 5.94 9.79 3.96
C PHE A 127 6.08 8.33 3.57
N ASN A 128 6.55 7.53 4.51
CA ASN A 128 6.65 6.10 4.32
C ASN A 128 5.73 5.40 5.31
N ILE A 129 5.02 4.37 4.83
CA ILE A 129 4.13 3.55 5.64
C ILE A 129 4.44 2.07 5.47
N GLY A 130 4.45 1.34 6.58
CA GLY A 130 4.45 -0.11 6.60
C GLY A 130 3.15 -0.63 7.18
N LEU A 131 2.58 -1.67 6.58
CA LEU A 131 1.38 -2.35 7.06
C LEU A 131 1.69 -3.83 7.24
N VAL A 132 1.26 -4.40 8.36
CA VAL A 132 1.24 -5.85 8.58
C VAL A 132 -0.16 -6.23 9.05
N MET A 133 -0.79 -7.18 8.37
CA MET A 133 -2.13 -7.64 8.69
C MET A 133 -2.33 -9.09 8.24
N PRO A 134 -3.42 -9.77 8.63
CA PRO A 134 -3.72 -11.11 8.11
C PRO A 134 -3.83 -11.09 6.58
N HIS A 135 -3.42 -12.19 5.95
CA HIS A 135 -3.59 -12.34 4.51
C HIS A 135 -5.05 -12.67 4.19
N LEU A 136 -5.84 -11.63 4.00
CA LEU A 136 -7.25 -11.72 3.65
C LEU A 136 -7.41 -12.11 2.17
N GLU A 137 -8.45 -12.88 1.85
CA GLU A 137 -8.77 -13.25 0.48
C GLU A 137 -9.03 -12.02 -0.40
N GLY A 138 -8.32 -11.93 -1.52
CA GLY A 138 -8.41 -10.78 -2.45
C GLY A 138 -7.57 -9.56 -2.04
N LEU A 139 -6.90 -9.59 -0.89
CA LEU A 139 -5.99 -8.51 -0.47
C LEU A 139 -4.73 -8.50 -1.35
N THR A 140 -4.50 -7.38 -2.01
CA THR A 140 -3.34 -7.15 -2.89
C THR A 140 -2.78 -5.76 -2.69
N SER A 141 -1.55 -5.51 -3.15
CA SER A 141 -1.00 -4.14 -3.22
C SER A 141 -1.89 -3.19 -4.01
N THR A 142 -2.43 -3.66 -5.14
CA THR A 142 -3.33 -2.87 -5.98
C THR A 142 -4.59 -2.45 -5.22
N TYR A 143 -5.17 -3.33 -4.39
CA TYR A 143 -6.32 -2.97 -3.56
C TYR A 143 -5.97 -1.82 -2.60
N ILE A 144 -4.84 -1.93 -1.87
CA ILE A 144 -4.40 -0.87 -0.93
C ILE A 144 -4.12 0.44 -1.69
N LEU A 145 -3.36 0.36 -2.79
CA LEU A 145 -3.05 1.54 -3.61
C LEU A 145 -4.31 2.18 -4.20
N GLN A 146 -5.33 1.39 -4.56
CA GLN A 146 -6.61 1.92 -5.03
C GLN A 146 -7.36 2.68 -3.92
N LYS A 147 -7.28 2.25 -2.66
CA LYS A 147 -7.82 3.00 -1.51
C LYS A 147 -7.10 4.33 -1.31
N ILE A 148 -5.77 4.30 -1.37
CA ILE A 148 -4.96 5.52 -1.28
C ILE A 148 -5.23 6.46 -2.47
N LYS A 149 -5.36 5.90 -3.69
CA LYS A 149 -5.81 6.68 -4.85
C LYS A 149 -7.15 7.39 -4.61
N ASN A 150 -8.14 6.69 -4.03
CA ASN A 150 -9.44 7.29 -3.74
C ASN A 150 -9.33 8.44 -2.70
N ILE A 151 -8.35 8.40 -1.81
CA ILE A 151 -8.02 9.52 -0.93
C ILE A 151 -7.47 10.68 -1.76
N LEU A 152 -6.48 10.42 -2.61
CA LEU A 152 -5.87 11.44 -3.48
C LEU A 152 -6.88 12.04 -4.48
N ASP A 153 -7.83 11.26 -5.01
CA ASP A 153 -8.89 11.74 -5.91
C ASP A 153 -9.78 12.84 -5.31
N LYS A 154 -9.74 13.05 -3.98
CA LYS A 154 -10.43 14.18 -3.33
C LYS A 154 -9.76 15.52 -3.61
N TYR A 155 -8.48 15.51 -3.97
CA TYR A 155 -7.62 16.69 -4.14
C TYR A 155 -7.23 16.93 -5.59
N TYR A 156 -7.30 15.91 -6.45
CA TYR A 156 -6.88 15.95 -7.84
C TYR A 156 -8.07 15.78 -8.78
N ASP A 157 -7.96 16.30 -10.00
CA ASP A 157 -9.01 16.19 -10.99
C ASP A 157 -9.17 14.72 -11.47
N LYS A 158 -10.37 14.42 -11.98
CA LYS A 158 -10.69 13.07 -12.40
C LYS A 158 -9.74 12.56 -13.49
N GLY A 159 -9.03 11.48 -13.19
CA GLY A 159 -8.11 10.82 -14.12
C GLY A 159 -6.66 11.28 -13.98
N GLU A 160 -6.35 12.30 -13.18
CA GLU A 160 -4.98 12.69 -12.90
C GLU A 160 -4.24 11.62 -12.07
N VAL A 161 -4.93 10.98 -11.11
CA VAL A 161 -4.36 9.94 -10.25
C VAL A 161 -4.63 8.57 -10.84
N VAL A 162 -3.58 7.78 -11.05
CA VAL A 162 -3.66 6.42 -11.61
C VAL A 162 -2.85 5.45 -10.78
N VAL A 163 -3.40 4.26 -10.50
CA VAL A 163 -2.63 3.12 -9.98
C VAL A 163 -2.11 2.31 -11.16
N ASP A 164 -0.80 2.12 -11.21
CA ASP A 164 -0.14 1.33 -12.23
C ASP A 164 0.82 0.33 -11.57
N HIS A 165 0.41 -0.94 -11.49
CA HIS A 165 1.08 -2.02 -10.76
C HIS A 165 1.22 -1.68 -9.27
N ASN A 166 2.45 -1.49 -8.79
CA ASN A 166 2.76 -1.13 -7.40
C ASN A 166 3.08 0.36 -7.23
N ASP A 167 2.66 1.19 -8.16
CA ASP A 167 2.93 2.64 -8.17
C ASP A 167 1.63 3.43 -8.20
N ILE A 168 1.65 4.65 -7.64
CA ILE A 168 0.66 5.69 -7.91
C ILE A 168 1.33 6.76 -8.74
N LEU A 169 0.65 7.15 -9.81
CA LEU A 169 1.06 8.22 -10.71
C LEU A 169 0.09 9.39 -10.57
N ILE A 170 0.62 10.62 -10.61
CA ILE A 170 -0.15 11.85 -10.77
C ILE A 170 0.35 12.52 -12.04
N ASN A 171 -0.56 12.76 -13.00
CA ASN A 171 -0.24 13.30 -14.31
C ASN A 171 0.88 12.52 -15.03
N GLY A 172 0.87 11.19 -14.91
CA GLY A 172 1.85 10.29 -15.50
C GLY A 172 3.18 10.17 -14.76
N LYS A 173 3.43 10.97 -13.70
CA LYS A 173 4.65 10.95 -12.90
C LYS A 173 4.46 10.13 -11.63
N LYS A 174 5.48 9.35 -11.28
CA LYS A 174 5.43 8.46 -10.11
C LYS A 174 5.59 9.25 -8.81
N VAL A 175 4.54 9.24 -7.98
CA VAL A 175 4.51 9.89 -6.66
C VAL A 175 4.55 8.89 -5.51
N CYS A 176 4.26 7.61 -5.79
CA CYS A 176 4.32 6.54 -4.79
C CYS A 176 4.86 5.26 -5.42
N GLY A 177 5.67 4.55 -4.67
CA GLY A 177 6.09 3.18 -4.97
C GLY A 177 5.81 2.27 -3.78
N ALA A 178 5.33 1.06 -4.04
CA ALA A 178 5.01 0.09 -3.01
C ALA A 178 5.70 -1.26 -3.22
N THR A 179 5.90 -1.98 -2.12
CA THR A 179 6.42 -3.35 -2.09
C THR A 179 5.57 -4.20 -1.17
N VAL A 180 5.40 -5.47 -1.52
CA VAL A 180 4.63 -6.44 -0.73
C VAL A 180 5.49 -7.64 -0.32
N TYR A 181 5.18 -8.18 0.85
CA TYR A 181 5.79 -9.36 1.45
C TYR A 181 4.69 -10.34 1.87
N PRO A 182 3.99 -10.99 0.91
CA PRO A 182 2.91 -11.88 1.26
C PRO A 182 3.43 -13.25 1.71
N THR A 183 2.83 -13.79 2.76
CA THR A 183 2.90 -15.19 3.13
C THR A 183 1.50 -15.81 3.01
N SER A 184 1.34 -17.10 3.31
CA SER A 184 0.00 -17.72 3.35
C SER A 184 -0.89 -17.18 4.46
N GLU A 185 -0.33 -16.58 5.51
CA GLU A 185 -1.06 -16.17 6.71
C GLU A 185 -1.04 -14.65 6.95
N VAL A 186 0.03 -13.99 6.51
CA VAL A 186 0.30 -12.58 6.80
C VAL A 186 0.63 -11.82 5.54
N PHE A 187 0.07 -10.65 5.40
CA PHE A 187 0.34 -9.70 4.34
C PHE A 187 1.14 -8.52 4.88
N GLY A 188 2.36 -8.37 4.40
CA GLY A 188 3.20 -7.20 4.63
C GLY A 188 3.18 -6.28 3.43
N PHE A 189 3.09 -4.97 3.66
CA PHE A 189 3.07 -3.94 2.63
C PHE A 189 3.89 -2.75 3.08
N THR A 190 4.64 -2.15 2.18
CA THR A 190 5.30 -0.85 2.39
C THR A 190 5.03 0.05 1.21
N ALA A 191 4.86 1.34 1.47
CA ALA A 191 4.75 2.36 0.43
C ALA A 191 5.49 3.62 0.85
N GLN A 192 6.06 4.30 -0.15
CA GLN A 192 6.74 5.57 -0.02
C GLN A 192 6.07 6.59 -0.90
N PHE A 193 5.79 7.77 -0.35
CA PHE A 193 5.13 8.90 -1.01
C PHE A 193 6.09 10.09 -1.05
N SER A 194 6.27 10.69 -2.21
CA SER A 194 7.13 11.86 -2.42
C SER A 194 6.31 13.16 -2.37
N PHE A 195 6.82 14.15 -1.63
CA PHE A 195 6.20 15.48 -1.47
C PHE A 195 7.09 16.62 -1.98
N ASP A 196 8.22 16.29 -2.60
CA ASP A 196 9.12 17.25 -3.24
C ASP A 196 9.72 16.69 -4.53
N ASP A 197 10.27 17.58 -5.37
CA ASP A 197 10.94 17.16 -6.58
C ASP A 197 12.36 16.66 -6.28
N LYS A 198 12.55 15.36 -6.45
CA LYS A 198 13.84 14.66 -6.30
C LYS A 198 14.43 14.18 -7.61
N SER A 199 13.93 14.65 -8.72
CA SER A 199 14.37 14.19 -10.05
C SER A 199 15.88 14.28 -10.23
N GLU A 200 16.50 15.36 -9.74
CA GLU A 200 17.96 15.55 -9.81
C GLU A 200 18.70 14.52 -8.93
N LEU A 201 18.27 14.34 -7.69
CA LEU A 201 18.90 13.38 -6.76
C LEU A 201 18.74 11.93 -7.26
N ILE A 202 17.54 11.58 -7.71
CA ILE A 202 17.25 10.26 -8.28
C ILE A 202 18.13 9.99 -9.49
N SER A 203 18.32 10.98 -10.37
CA SER A 203 19.16 10.83 -11.57
C SER A 203 20.65 10.60 -11.26
N LYS A 204 21.13 11.09 -10.11
CA LYS A 204 22.51 10.90 -9.65
C LYS A 204 22.72 9.54 -8.96
N ILE A 205 21.71 9.04 -8.25
CA ILE A 205 21.79 7.81 -7.46
C ILE A 205 21.29 6.59 -8.24
N CYS A 206 20.18 6.70 -8.95
CA CYS A 206 19.54 5.57 -9.60
C CYS A 206 19.93 5.47 -11.05
N TYR A 207 20.44 4.29 -11.48
CA TYR A 207 20.57 4.01 -12.91
C TYR A 207 19.21 3.54 -13.48
N PRO A 208 18.95 3.78 -14.77
CA PRO A 208 17.79 3.23 -15.44
C PRO A 208 17.75 1.71 -15.27
N SER A 209 16.79 1.20 -14.57
CA SER A 209 16.66 -0.25 -14.34
C SER A 209 16.16 -0.94 -15.59
N LYS A 210 16.72 -2.12 -15.93
CA LYS A 210 16.24 -2.97 -17.01
C LYS A 210 14.93 -3.69 -16.64
N SER A 211 14.65 -3.82 -15.36
CA SER A 211 13.49 -4.56 -14.81
C SER A 211 12.53 -3.70 -13.99
N GLY A 212 12.86 -2.44 -13.73
CA GLY A 212 12.07 -1.53 -12.91
C GLY A 212 11.20 -0.58 -13.72
N SER A 213 10.30 0.09 -13.04
CA SER A 213 9.51 1.17 -13.61
C SER A 213 10.43 2.37 -13.91
N ASN A 214 10.69 2.63 -15.19
CA ASN A 214 11.39 3.83 -15.66
C ASN A 214 10.44 5.05 -15.72
N LYS A 215 9.48 5.13 -14.79
CA LYS A 215 8.53 6.24 -14.73
C LYS A 215 9.23 7.50 -14.23
N GLU A 216 8.90 8.62 -14.86
CA GLU A 216 9.39 9.92 -14.42
C GLU A 216 8.98 10.17 -12.95
N PRO A 217 9.90 10.57 -12.07
CA PRO A 217 9.57 10.91 -10.70
C PRO A 217 8.67 12.15 -10.64
N GLY A 218 7.74 12.15 -9.70
CA GLY A 218 6.85 13.24 -9.39
C GLY A 218 6.69 13.39 -7.88
N PHE A 219 5.84 14.32 -7.48
CA PHE A 219 5.54 14.56 -6.08
C PHE A 219 4.08 14.99 -5.88
N ILE A 220 3.60 14.87 -4.65
CA ILE A 220 2.26 15.26 -4.23
C ILE A 220 2.33 16.73 -3.83
N ASP A 221 1.55 17.61 -4.46
CA ASP A 221 1.58 19.05 -4.32
C ASP A 221 0.28 19.67 -3.79
N LYS A 222 -0.85 18.92 -3.83
CA LYS A 222 -2.17 19.44 -3.44
C LYS A 222 -2.59 19.11 -2.00
N LEU A 223 -1.79 18.34 -1.27
CA LEU A 223 -1.99 18.06 0.16
C LEU A 223 -0.63 17.86 0.83
N THR A 224 -0.62 18.07 2.14
CA THR A 224 0.58 17.91 2.96
C THR A 224 0.80 16.43 3.32
N ARG A 225 2.04 16.08 3.70
CA ARG A 225 2.40 14.78 4.27
C ARG A 225 1.49 14.41 5.46
N LYS A 226 1.21 15.38 6.33
CA LYS A 226 0.36 15.20 7.51
C LYS A 226 -1.08 14.84 7.11
N GLU A 227 -1.67 15.56 6.18
CA GLU A 227 -3.04 15.29 5.70
C GLU A 227 -3.15 13.90 5.07
N LEU A 228 -2.20 13.50 4.21
CA LEU A 228 -2.23 12.14 3.63
C LEU A 228 -2.11 11.06 4.71
N ARG A 229 -1.22 11.26 5.70
CA ARG A 229 -1.05 10.36 6.84
C ARG A 229 -2.36 10.20 7.63
N GLU A 230 -3.01 11.30 7.97
CA GLU A 230 -4.27 11.32 8.72
C GLU A 230 -5.40 10.60 7.95
N GLU A 231 -5.55 10.86 6.67
CA GLU A 231 -6.56 10.20 5.82
C GLU A 231 -6.32 8.68 5.70
N ILE A 232 -5.06 8.25 5.56
CA ILE A 232 -4.73 6.81 5.51
C ILE A 232 -5.01 6.15 6.86
N LEU A 233 -4.62 6.78 7.97
CA LEU A 233 -4.90 6.27 9.31
C LEU A 233 -6.39 6.19 9.58
N LEU A 234 -7.16 7.22 9.20
CA LEU A 234 -8.62 7.22 9.32
C LEU A 234 -9.24 6.02 8.58
N TRP A 235 -8.80 5.77 7.34
CA TRP A 235 -9.27 4.61 6.58
C TRP A 235 -8.93 3.28 7.27
N LEU A 236 -7.68 3.10 7.75
CA LEU A 236 -7.23 1.82 8.32
C LEU A 236 -7.84 1.55 9.70
N THR A 237 -8.06 2.59 10.51
CA THR A 237 -8.52 2.41 11.91
C THR A 237 -10.02 2.60 12.08
N ASN A 238 -10.71 3.01 11.01
CA ASN A 238 -12.17 3.30 11.02
C ASN A 238 -12.62 4.19 12.20
N LYS A 239 -11.71 5.04 12.68
CA LYS A 239 -12.03 6.04 13.70
C LYS A 239 -12.56 7.26 12.98
N GLU A 240 -13.88 7.37 12.88
CA GLU A 240 -14.51 8.66 12.55
C GLU A 240 -13.96 9.70 13.53
N ALA A 241 -13.41 10.80 12.95
CA ALA A 241 -12.89 11.93 13.71
C ALA A 241 -14.02 12.73 14.36
#